data_25a2210c8d66a2e28057f23149c54343
#
_entry.id   25a2210c8d66a2e28057f23149c54343
#
_cell.length_a   1.000
_cell.length_b   1.000
_cell.length_c   1.000
_cell.angle_alpha   90.00
_cell.angle_beta   90.00
_cell.angle_gamma   90.00
#
_symmetry.space_group_name_H-M   'P 1'
#
loop_
_entity.id
_entity.type
_entity.pdbx_description
1 polymer ?
#
loop_
_entity_poly.entity_id
_entity_poly.type
_entity_poly.pdbx_seq_one_letter_code
_entity_poly.pdbx_strand_id
1 'polypeptide(L)'
;MPKQNGANGEHVVTMREVAKAAGVSIKTVSNVVNDYEFVSQATRDKVNKAIDELGYTLNVSARNLRRGQTGIIGLAIPDLQMPYFAQLSSLVIEEAKKLGMRVIVEPTQYSREGEIEALHGSQQTMIDGLIYSPLELDQDDVDQLDVDYPLVLVGERIFTDKVDHIATENVEGAKRATSYLLQTGCKCVAVVGVHPGEKVGSAALRYQGYLEALEEAGVEFDERLVVESGMWHRSDGVRVMNALLDSGVVPDGVVALNDMLASGVMHAIQMHNLRIPEDISVIGFDNSDDSQYLSPALTSIAPGLEAVARLSVKLLKDRIDGVSPSKDLKPEQKVFRKVSSSLVVRQSTKLPTNSLVV
;
A
#
# COMPACT_ATOMS: atom_id res chain seq x y z
N MET A 1 -54.52 -29.39 -4.53
CA MET A 1 -53.09 -29.45 -4.99
C MET A 1 -52.23 -28.74 -4.01
N PRO A 2 -51.35 -29.42 -3.28
CA PRO A 2 -50.43 -28.74 -2.33
C PRO A 2 -49.22 -28.22 -3.06
N LYS A 3 -48.80 -27.00 -2.69
CA LYS A 3 -47.58 -26.31 -3.18
C LYS A 3 -46.36 -27.04 -2.65
N GLN A 4 -45.51 -27.50 -3.55
CA GLN A 4 -44.16 -27.94 -3.25
C GLN A 4 -43.27 -26.73 -2.91
N ASN A 5 -42.84 -26.60 -1.64
CA ASN A 5 -41.74 -25.76 -1.23
C ASN A 5 -40.46 -26.58 -1.38
N GLY A 6 -39.72 -26.33 -2.44
CA GLY A 6 -38.32 -26.75 -2.58
C GLY A 6 -37.41 -25.76 -1.87
N ALA A 7 -36.94 -26.09 -0.69
CA ALA A 7 -35.78 -25.46 -0.04
C ALA A 7 -34.80 -26.58 0.28
N ASN A 8 -33.80 -26.80 -0.58
CA ASN A 8 -32.60 -27.55 -0.24
C ASN A 8 -31.80 -26.71 0.75
N GLY A 9 -32.10 -26.82 2.04
CA GLY A 9 -31.24 -26.39 3.12
C GLY A 9 -30.11 -27.41 3.25
N GLU A 10 -28.92 -27.13 2.74
CA GLU A 10 -27.74 -27.90 3.09
C GLU A 10 -27.57 -27.86 4.62
N HIS A 11 -27.59 -29.04 5.23
CA HIS A 11 -27.43 -29.19 6.67
C HIS A 11 -26.00 -28.79 7.06
N VAL A 12 -25.85 -27.60 7.63
CA VAL A 12 -24.53 -27.10 8.11
C VAL A 12 -24.20 -27.84 9.41
N VAL A 13 -23.17 -28.69 9.35
CA VAL A 13 -22.67 -29.45 10.52
C VAL A 13 -22.21 -28.47 11.62
N THR A 14 -22.61 -28.78 12.85
CA THR A 14 -22.33 -27.93 14.03
C THR A 14 -21.26 -28.51 14.93
N MET A 15 -20.61 -27.69 15.77
CA MET A 15 -19.70 -28.18 16.82
C MET A 15 -20.35 -29.19 17.77
N ARG A 16 -21.66 -29.13 17.96
CA ARG A 16 -22.43 -30.08 18.79
C ARG A 16 -22.45 -31.47 18.16
N GLU A 17 -22.55 -31.54 16.85
CA GLU A 17 -22.54 -32.81 16.11
C GLU A 17 -21.14 -33.41 16.09
N VAL A 18 -20.09 -32.61 15.91
CA VAL A 18 -18.70 -33.05 16.05
C VAL A 18 -18.44 -33.56 17.47
N ALA A 19 -18.89 -32.87 18.50
CA ALA A 19 -18.74 -33.28 19.88
C ALA A 19 -19.42 -34.65 20.17
N LYS A 20 -20.63 -34.84 19.61
CA LYS A 20 -21.37 -36.11 19.71
C LYS A 20 -20.63 -37.24 18.98
N ALA A 21 -20.12 -37.01 17.77
CA ALA A 21 -19.39 -37.99 16.99
C ALA A 21 -18.06 -38.37 17.64
N ALA A 22 -17.31 -37.40 18.13
CA ALA A 22 -16.02 -37.61 18.82
C ALA A 22 -16.17 -38.14 20.27
N GLY A 23 -17.38 -38.18 20.84
CA GLY A 23 -17.61 -38.60 22.22
C GLY A 23 -16.99 -37.67 23.27
N VAL A 24 -16.96 -36.34 23.00
CA VAL A 24 -16.37 -35.33 23.88
C VAL A 24 -17.34 -34.19 24.12
N SER A 25 -16.97 -33.25 25.02
CA SER A 25 -17.76 -32.04 25.23
C SER A 25 -17.57 -31.03 24.09
N ILE A 26 -18.57 -30.13 23.89
CA ILE A 26 -18.45 -29.01 22.94
C ILE A 26 -17.23 -28.14 23.28
N LYS A 27 -16.94 -27.97 24.60
CA LYS A 27 -15.77 -27.21 25.08
C LYS A 27 -14.46 -27.91 24.63
N THR A 28 -14.42 -29.25 24.64
CA THR A 28 -13.27 -30.00 24.17
C THR A 28 -13.07 -29.85 22.67
N VAL A 29 -14.14 -29.91 21.86
CA VAL A 29 -14.08 -29.62 20.43
C VAL A 29 -13.57 -28.20 20.18
N SER A 30 -14.12 -27.22 20.89
CA SER A 30 -13.66 -25.82 20.81
C SER A 30 -12.16 -25.67 21.15
N ASN A 31 -11.69 -26.37 22.17
CA ASN A 31 -10.27 -26.34 22.56
C ASN A 31 -9.38 -26.97 21.49
N VAL A 32 -9.78 -28.09 20.86
CA VAL A 32 -9.02 -28.71 19.76
C VAL A 32 -8.96 -27.78 18.55
N VAL A 33 -10.09 -27.23 18.16
CA VAL A 33 -10.22 -26.32 17.01
C VAL A 33 -9.44 -25.01 17.20
N ASN A 34 -9.25 -24.57 18.44
CA ASN A 34 -8.46 -23.36 18.78
C ASN A 34 -7.01 -23.71 19.21
N ASP A 35 -6.57 -24.93 18.95
CA ASP A 35 -5.21 -25.43 19.22
C ASP A 35 -4.74 -25.24 20.68
N TYR A 36 -5.67 -25.40 21.63
CA TYR A 36 -5.38 -25.20 23.06
C TYR A 36 -4.35 -26.22 23.56
N GLU A 37 -3.26 -25.73 24.14
CA GLU A 37 -2.06 -26.49 24.48
C GLU A 37 -2.31 -27.73 25.38
N PHE A 38 -3.28 -27.62 26.30
CA PHE A 38 -3.55 -28.66 27.29
C PHE A 38 -4.55 -29.74 26.83
N VAL A 39 -4.73 -29.95 25.52
CA VAL A 39 -5.52 -31.08 24.97
C VAL A 39 -4.58 -32.21 24.58
N SER A 40 -4.86 -33.43 25.11
CA SER A 40 -4.05 -34.60 24.78
C SER A 40 -4.12 -34.94 23.27
N GLN A 41 -3.02 -35.51 22.72
CA GLN A 41 -2.95 -35.90 21.32
C GLN A 41 -4.08 -36.88 20.94
N ALA A 42 -4.36 -37.87 21.79
CA ALA A 42 -5.43 -38.81 21.55
C ALA A 42 -6.83 -38.16 21.45
N THR A 43 -7.04 -37.07 22.18
CA THR A 43 -8.29 -36.31 22.10
C THR A 43 -8.33 -35.45 20.81
N ARG A 44 -7.19 -34.84 20.42
CA ARG A 44 -7.07 -34.11 19.15
C ARG A 44 -7.40 -35.04 17.98
N ASP A 45 -6.81 -36.22 17.93
CA ASP A 45 -7.01 -37.17 16.84
C ASP A 45 -8.48 -37.60 16.70
N LYS A 46 -9.17 -37.87 17.83
CA LYS A 46 -10.59 -38.23 17.83
C LYS A 46 -11.47 -37.05 17.27
N VAL A 47 -11.18 -35.85 17.69
CA VAL A 47 -11.96 -34.68 17.26
C VAL A 47 -11.66 -34.37 15.79
N ASN A 48 -10.41 -34.37 15.35
CA ASN A 48 -10.04 -34.14 13.97
C ASN A 48 -10.66 -35.19 13.03
N LYS A 49 -10.63 -36.47 13.41
CA LYS A 49 -11.32 -37.49 12.65
C LYS A 49 -12.80 -37.24 12.50
N ALA A 50 -13.49 -36.83 13.56
CA ALA A 50 -14.92 -36.48 13.49
C ALA A 50 -15.20 -35.22 12.64
N ILE A 51 -14.28 -34.25 12.66
CA ILE A 51 -14.35 -33.04 11.79
C ILE A 51 -14.27 -33.47 10.33
N ASP A 52 -13.30 -34.32 9.97
CA ASP A 52 -13.10 -34.79 8.60
C ASP A 52 -14.27 -35.63 8.10
N GLU A 53 -14.73 -36.59 8.93
CA GLU A 53 -15.86 -37.48 8.58
C GLU A 53 -17.17 -36.76 8.39
N LEU A 54 -17.44 -35.71 9.16
CA LEU A 54 -18.68 -34.92 9.07
C LEU A 54 -18.57 -33.77 8.07
N GLY A 55 -17.38 -33.44 7.56
CA GLY A 55 -17.16 -32.27 6.72
C GLY A 55 -17.40 -30.96 7.47
N TYR A 56 -17.12 -30.94 8.79
CA TYR A 56 -17.28 -29.73 9.61
C TYR A 56 -16.29 -28.66 9.18
N THR A 57 -16.81 -27.55 8.72
CA THR A 57 -16.02 -26.34 8.49
C THR A 57 -16.16 -25.37 9.66
N LEU A 58 -15.03 -24.87 10.16
CA LEU A 58 -15.05 -23.89 11.24
C LEU A 58 -15.88 -22.67 10.81
N ASN A 59 -16.97 -22.40 11.49
CA ASN A 59 -17.69 -21.17 11.28
C ASN A 59 -16.93 -20.02 11.95
N VAL A 60 -16.02 -19.39 11.16
CA VAL A 60 -15.17 -18.28 11.60
C VAL A 60 -16.04 -17.12 12.08
N SER A 61 -17.18 -16.87 11.41
CA SER A 61 -18.13 -15.83 11.80
C SER A 61 -18.74 -16.07 13.18
N ALA A 62 -19.14 -17.33 13.50
CA ALA A 62 -19.65 -17.64 14.82
C ALA A 62 -18.59 -17.58 15.92
N ARG A 63 -17.32 -17.87 15.60
CA ARG A 63 -16.19 -17.68 16.51
C ARG A 63 -15.93 -16.21 16.78
N ASN A 64 -15.89 -15.40 15.73
CA ASN A 64 -15.64 -13.96 15.78
C ASN A 64 -16.74 -13.23 16.53
N LEU A 65 -18.02 -13.60 16.28
CA LEU A 65 -19.17 -13.05 16.99
C LEU A 65 -19.10 -13.27 18.51
N ARG A 66 -18.56 -14.43 18.98
CA ARG A 66 -18.33 -14.69 20.41
C ARG A 66 -17.22 -13.85 21.02
N ARG A 67 -16.29 -13.36 20.20
CA ARG A 67 -15.19 -12.45 20.60
C ARG A 67 -15.56 -10.98 20.41
N GLY A 68 -16.76 -10.68 19.89
CA GLY A 68 -17.16 -9.33 19.51
C GLY A 68 -16.36 -8.78 18.31
N GLN A 69 -15.78 -9.65 17.50
CA GLN A 69 -15.01 -9.30 16.29
C GLN A 69 -15.67 -9.90 15.05
N THR A 70 -15.54 -9.22 13.92
CA THR A 70 -16.04 -9.69 12.61
C THR A 70 -15.02 -10.57 11.89
N GLY A 71 -13.74 -10.38 12.15
CA GLY A 71 -12.62 -10.95 11.40
C GLY A 71 -12.40 -10.29 10.05
N ILE A 72 -12.94 -9.10 9.88
CA ILE A 72 -12.83 -8.30 8.65
C ILE A 72 -12.16 -6.98 8.99
N ILE A 73 -11.20 -6.56 8.17
CA ILE A 73 -10.61 -5.22 8.22
C ILE A 73 -10.94 -4.46 6.95
N GLY A 74 -11.03 -3.15 7.05
CA GLY A 74 -11.15 -2.24 5.90
C GLY A 74 -9.77 -1.84 5.37
N LEU A 75 -9.71 -1.55 4.08
CA LEU A 75 -8.61 -0.88 3.41
C LEU A 75 -9.20 0.22 2.52
N ALA A 76 -9.14 1.47 2.97
CA ALA A 76 -9.56 2.63 2.20
C ALA A 76 -8.36 3.23 1.45
N ILE A 77 -8.50 3.34 0.13
CA ILE A 77 -7.47 3.80 -0.81
C ILE A 77 -8.09 4.74 -1.86
N PRO A 78 -7.29 5.63 -2.47
CA PRO A 78 -7.82 6.54 -3.49
C PRO A 78 -8.42 5.85 -4.71
N ASP A 79 -7.69 4.90 -5.33
CA ASP A 79 -8.10 4.27 -6.58
C ASP A 79 -7.40 2.92 -6.81
N LEU A 80 -8.15 1.95 -7.34
CA LEU A 80 -7.63 0.63 -7.76
C LEU A 80 -6.99 0.64 -9.16
N GLN A 81 -7.19 1.69 -9.96
CA GLN A 81 -6.57 1.80 -11.29
C GLN A 81 -5.08 2.20 -11.20
N MET A 82 -4.67 2.79 -10.09
CA MET A 82 -3.26 3.08 -9.83
C MET A 82 -2.52 1.80 -9.40
N PRO A 83 -1.47 1.38 -10.13
CA PRO A 83 -0.73 0.14 -9.81
C PRO A 83 -0.21 0.07 -8.38
N TYR A 84 0.24 1.19 -7.82
CA TYR A 84 0.66 1.29 -6.42
C TYR A 84 -0.43 0.80 -5.45
N PHE A 85 -1.65 1.34 -5.56
CA PHE A 85 -2.75 0.98 -4.66
C PHE A 85 -3.30 -0.42 -4.93
N ALA A 86 -3.30 -0.86 -6.20
CA ALA A 86 -3.67 -2.23 -6.55
C ALA A 86 -2.71 -3.26 -5.94
N GLN A 87 -1.40 -3.01 -6.02
CA GLN A 87 -0.37 -3.87 -5.43
C GLN A 87 -0.43 -3.83 -3.89
N LEU A 88 -0.56 -2.64 -3.30
CA LEU A 88 -0.76 -2.49 -1.84
C LEU A 88 -1.97 -3.31 -1.37
N SER A 89 -3.10 -3.23 -2.08
CA SER A 89 -4.31 -3.98 -1.74
C SER A 89 -4.06 -5.50 -1.78
N SER A 90 -3.39 -5.99 -2.81
CA SER A 90 -3.05 -7.40 -2.94
C SER A 90 -2.17 -7.88 -1.79
N LEU A 91 -1.14 -7.10 -1.44
CA LEU A 91 -0.22 -7.41 -0.34
C LEU A 91 -0.92 -7.36 1.03
N VAL A 92 -1.80 -6.37 1.26
CA VAL A 92 -2.60 -6.27 2.50
C VAL A 92 -3.54 -7.47 2.62
N ILE A 93 -4.18 -7.90 1.53
CA ILE A 93 -5.04 -9.10 1.51
C ILE A 93 -4.24 -10.35 1.87
N GLU A 94 -3.04 -10.52 1.31
CA GLU A 94 -2.17 -11.66 1.61
C GLU A 94 -1.72 -11.66 3.09
N GLU A 95 -1.29 -10.52 3.62
CA GLU A 95 -0.86 -10.40 5.01
C GLU A 95 -2.02 -10.63 5.98
N ALA A 96 -3.20 -10.06 5.71
CA ALA A 96 -4.41 -10.26 6.50
C ALA A 96 -4.83 -11.74 6.53
N LYS A 97 -4.75 -12.42 5.37
CA LYS A 97 -5.06 -13.86 5.25
C LYS A 97 -4.16 -14.72 6.14
N LYS A 98 -2.86 -14.40 6.26
CA LYS A 98 -1.91 -15.10 7.16
C LYS A 98 -2.35 -15.02 8.63
N LEU A 99 -3.05 -13.95 9.00
CA LEU A 99 -3.58 -13.72 10.35
C LEU A 99 -5.05 -14.15 10.51
N GLY A 100 -5.63 -14.82 9.49
CA GLY A 100 -7.01 -15.31 9.51
C GLY A 100 -8.07 -14.22 9.36
N MET A 101 -7.71 -13.06 8.80
CA MET A 101 -8.61 -11.94 8.54
C MET A 101 -8.97 -11.84 7.05
N ARG A 102 -10.08 -11.17 6.77
CA ARG A 102 -10.51 -10.76 5.42
C ARG A 102 -10.37 -9.26 5.29
N VAL A 103 -10.27 -8.78 4.03
CA VAL A 103 -10.16 -7.37 3.72
C VAL A 103 -11.34 -6.95 2.84
N ILE A 104 -11.98 -5.83 3.20
CA ILE A 104 -12.87 -5.08 2.31
C ILE A 104 -12.04 -3.90 1.80
N VAL A 105 -11.89 -3.79 0.48
CA VAL A 105 -11.20 -2.67 -0.17
C VAL A 105 -12.23 -1.66 -0.60
N GLU A 106 -12.06 -0.42 -0.16
CA GLU A 106 -12.97 0.70 -0.43
C GLU A 106 -12.23 1.81 -1.16
N PRO A 107 -12.43 1.98 -2.49
CA PRO A 107 -11.87 3.11 -3.23
C PRO A 107 -12.63 4.40 -2.91
N THR A 108 -11.93 5.44 -2.45
CA THR A 108 -12.51 6.75 -2.10
C THR A 108 -12.68 7.68 -3.30
N GLN A 109 -12.17 7.28 -4.48
CA GLN A 109 -12.36 7.93 -5.78
C GLN A 109 -11.91 9.39 -5.84
N TYR A 110 -10.80 9.73 -5.18
CA TYR A 110 -10.27 11.10 -5.11
C TYR A 110 -11.33 12.08 -4.59
N SER A 111 -12.13 11.66 -3.63
CA SER A 111 -13.25 12.44 -3.09
C SER A 111 -13.10 12.60 -1.59
N ARG A 112 -13.13 13.86 -1.15
CA ARG A 112 -13.16 14.19 0.28
C ARG A 112 -14.36 13.53 0.99
N GLU A 113 -15.52 13.54 0.35
CA GLU A 113 -16.72 12.91 0.86
C GLU A 113 -16.56 11.37 0.95
N GLY A 114 -15.90 10.77 -0.06
CA GLY A 114 -15.59 9.34 -0.07
C GLY A 114 -14.61 8.95 1.06
N GLU A 115 -13.63 9.80 1.37
CA GLU A 115 -12.72 9.58 2.49
C GLU A 115 -13.42 9.71 3.84
N ILE A 116 -14.31 10.69 4.00
CA ILE A 116 -15.14 10.83 5.20
C ILE A 116 -16.11 9.64 5.36
N GLU A 117 -16.74 9.17 4.28
CA GLU A 117 -17.60 7.98 4.31
C GLU A 117 -16.81 6.73 4.70
N ALA A 118 -15.58 6.58 4.19
CA ALA A 118 -14.70 5.48 4.58
C ALA A 118 -14.30 5.52 6.07
N LEU A 119 -14.23 6.68 6.69
CA LEU A 119 -13.92 6.84 8.13
C LEU A 119 -15.16 6.73 9.02
N HIS A 120 -16.31 7.26 8.63
CA HIS A 120 -17.47 7.46 9.49
C HIS A 120 -18.77 6.83 8.96
N GLY A 121 -18.72 6.18 7.81
CA GLY A 121 -19.91 5.60 7.17
C GLY A 121 -20.44 4.34 7.84
N SER A 122 -21.57 3.86 7.35
CA SER A 122 -22.27 2.70 7.92
C SER A 122 -21.49 1.38 7.82
N GLN A 123 -20.54 1.27 6.90
CA GLN A 123 -19.71 0.08 6.71
C GLN A 123 -18.77 -0.18 7.89
N GLN A 124 -18.47 0.83 8.71
CA GLN A 124 -17.59 0.72 9.86
C GLN A 124 -18.08 -0.29 10.92
N THR A 125 -19.39 -0.54 10.98
CA THR A 125 -19.95 -1.58 11.84
C THR A 125 -19.62 -3.02 11.39
N MET A 126 -19.11 -3.20 10.19
CA MET A 126 -18.79 -4.50 9.58
C MET A 126 -17.30 -4.87 9.69
N ILE A 127 -16.44 -3.95 10.12
CA ILE A 127 -14.99 -4.14 10.20
C ILE A 127 -14.50 -4.03 11.65
N ASP A 128 -13.39 -4.70 11.94
CA ASP A 128 -12.73 -4.65 13.25
C ASP A 128 -11.70 -3.51 13.34
N GLY A 129 -11.35 -2.91 12.22
CA GLY A 129 -10.42 -1.81 12.09
C GLY A 129 -10.14 -1.45 10.64
N LEU A 130 -9.49 -0.32 10.41
CA LEU A 130 -9.26 0.26 9.09
C LEU A 130 -7.77 0.57 8.86
N ILE A 131 -7.26 0.22 7.68
CA ILE A 131 -6.04 0.78 7.09
C ILE A 131 -6.51 1.87 6.12
N TYR A 132 -6.04 3.10 6.31
CA TYR A 132 -6.52 4.26 5.56
C TYR A 132 -5.37 5.02 4.91
N SER A 133 -5.49 5.26 3.60
CA SER A 133 -4.54 6.04 2.81
C SER A 133 -5.23 7.29 2.26
N PRO A 134 -5.13 8.44 2.95
CA PRO A 134 -5.74 9.69 2.52
C PRO A 134 -5.05 10.28 1.28
N LEU A 135 -5.83 10.98 0.48
CA LEU A 135 -5.34 11.80 -0.62
C LEU A 135 -5.97 13.20 -0.61
N GLU A 136 -7.27 13.30 -0.34
CA GLU A 136 -8.02 14.56 -0.30
C GLU A 136 -8.08 15.18 1.09
N LEU A 137 -8.17 14.36 2.15
CA LEU A 137 -7.99 14.86 3.51
C LEU A 137 -6.50 15.15 3.74
N ASP A 138 -6.25 16.25 4.45
CA ASP A 138 -4.90 16.74 4.71
C ASP A 138 -4.67 17.09 6.20
N GLN A 139 -3.60 17.81 6.49
CA GLN A 139 -3.19 18.14 7.85
C GLN A 139 -4.25 18.93 8.63
N ASP A 140 -5.12 19.70 7.96
CA ASP A 140 -6.19 20.44 8.60
C ASP A 140 -7.38 19.55 9.01
N ASP A 141 -7.41 18.31 8.52
CA ASP A 141 -8.46 17.31 8.74
C ASP A 141 -8.12 16.27 9.82
N VAL A 142 -7.10 16.47 10.62
CA VAL A 142 -6.65 15.50 11.65
C VAL A 142 -7.78 15.07 12.59
N ASP A 143 -8.78 15.93 12.82
CA ASP A 143 -9.91 15.61 13.68
C ASP A 143 -10.87 14.56 13.06
N GLN A 144 -10.83 14.36 11.74
CA GLN A 144 -11.56 13.28 11.06
C GLN A 144 -11.01 11.89 11.40
N LEU A 145 -9.79 11.80 11.93
CA LEU A 145 -9.19 10.54 12.36
C LEU A 145 -9.64 10.09 13.76
N ASP A 146 -10.49 10.86 14.44
CA ASP A 146 -11.08 10.50 15.72
C ASP A 146 -12.25 9.52 15.51
N VAL A 147 -11.94 8.23 15.55
CA VAL A 147 -12.86 7.12 15.32
C VAL A 147 -12.81 6.12 16.48
N ASP A 148 -13.93 5.42 16.74
CA ASP A 148 -14.10 4.50 17.86
C ASP A 148 -13.53 3.08 17.62
N TYR A 149 -12.77 2.89 16.54
CA TYR A 149 -12.19 1.61 16.15
C TYR A 149 -10.69 1.74 15.82
N PRO A 150 -9.92 0.64 15.81
CA PRO A 150 -8.51 0.65 15.43
C PRO A 150 -8.27 1.21 14.03
N LEU A 151 -7.43 2.24 13.92
CA LEU A 151 -7.08 2.91 12.67
C LEU A 151 -5.56 2.93 12.49
N VAL A 152 -5.10 2.57 11.30
CA VAL A 152 -3.70 2.70 10.85
C VAL A 152 -3.67 3.57 9.60
N LEU A 153 -2.96 4.69 9.69
CA LEU A 153 -2.74 5.60 8.57
C LEU A 153 -1.57 5.11 7.72
N VAL A 154 -1.73 5.18 6.39
CA VAL A 154 -0.67 4.88 5.41
C VAL A 154 -0.51 6.05 4.45
N GLY A 155 0.72 6.50 4.23
CA GLY A 155 1.02 7.62 3.33
C GLY A 155 1.42 8.89 4.08
N GLU A 156 1.49 10.03 3.39
CA GLU A 156 2.15 11.24 3.88
C GLU A 156 1.30 12.51 3.79
N ARG A 157 -0.05 12.37 3.70
CA ARG A 157 -0.95 13.53 3.67
C ARG A 157 -1.21 14.13 5.04
N ILE A 158 -1.19 13.29 6.07
CA ILE A 158 -1.46 13.67 7.46
C ILE A 158 -0.38 13.08 8.36
N PHE A 159 0.25 13.92 9.18
CA PHE A 159 1.18 13.51 10.22
C PHE A 159 0.59 13.84 11.59
N THR A 160 0.41 12.82 12.43
CA THR A 160 -0.21 12.96 13.75
C THR A 160 0.27 11.88 14.71
N ASP A 161 0.16 12.15 16.00
CA ASP A 161 0.34 11.19 17.09
C ASP A 161 -0.98 10.58 17.60
N LYS A 162 -2.12 10.94 16.97
CA LYS A 162 -3.45 10.44 17.37
C LYS A 162 -3.70 8.99 16.93
N VAL A 163 -3.10 8.55 15.81
CA VAL A 163 -3.28 7.22 15.22
C VAL A 163 -1.94 6.57 14.91
N ASP A 164 -1.93 5.26 14.71
CA ASP A 164 -0.76 4.56 14.22
C ASP A 164 -0.51 4.93 12.75
N HIS A 165 0.76 5.11 12.36
CA HIS A 165 1.07 5.65 11.05
C HIS A 165 2.28 4.96 10.42
N ILE A 166 2.13 4.52 9.17
CA ILE A 166 3.19 3.97 8.32
C ILE A 166 3.40 4.92 7.15
N ALA A 167 4.59 5.48 7.04
CA ALA A 167 5.02 6.34 5.93
C ALA A 167 6.17 5.70 5.15
N THR A 168 6.49 6.25 3.97
CA THR A 168 7.63 5.82 3.15
C THR A 168 8.71 6.90 3.10
N GLU A 169 9.94 6.52 2.72
CA GLU A 169 11.06 7.45 2.55
C GLU A 169 10.96 8.21 1.21
N ASN A 170 9.99 9.13 1.08
CA ASN A 170 9.79 9.89 -0.15
C ASN A 170 10.94 10.85 -0.46
N VAL A 171 11.39 11.62 0.54
CA VAL A 171 12.50 12.57 0.37
C VAL A 171 13.77 11.82 -0.01
N GLU A 172 14.14 10.83 0.77
CA GLU A 172 15.36 10.03 0.56
C GLU A 172 15.30 9.23 -0.74
N GLY A 173 14.10 8.73 -1.12
CA GLY A 173 13.88 8.03 -2.38
C GLY A 173 14.10 8.93 -3.60
N ALA A 174 13.45 10.08 -3.63
CA ALA A 174 13.59 11.04 -4.73
C ALA A 174 15.00 11.65 -4.81
N LYS A 175 15.60 11.93 -3.66
CA LYS A 175 17.00 12.35 -3.56
C LYS A 175 17.94 11.30 -4.16
N ARG A 176 17.75 10.02 -3.85
CA ARG A 176 18.51 8.91 -4.43
C ARG A 176 18.32 8.80 -5.94
N ALA A 177 17.08 8.96 -6.45
CA ALA A 177 16.80 8.96 -7.88
C ALA A 177 17.53 10.09 -8.62
N THR A 178 17.44 11.31 -8.10
CA THR A 178 18.07 12.50 -8.68
C THR A 178 19.59 12.39 -8.62
N SER A 179 20.16 12.04 -7.47
CA SER A 179 21.60 11.85 -7.29
C SER A 179 22.15 10.76 -8.24
N TYR A 180 21.38 9.68 -8.46
CA TYR A 180 21.79 8.64 -9.41
C TYR A 180 21.89 9.19 -10.84
N LEU A 181 20.91 9.97 -11.32
CA LEU A 181 20.98 10.60 -12.65
C LEU A 181 22.21 11.51 -12.77
N LEU A 182 22.47 12.35 -11.76
CA LEU A 182 23.64 13.21 -11.75
C LEU A 182 24.96 12.41 -11.79
N GLN A 183 25.05 11.28 -11.09
CA GLN A 183 26.20 10.37 -11.11
C GLN A 183 26.38 9.67 -12.46
N THR A 184 25.30 9.49 -13.26
CA THR A 184 25.42 8.98 -14.63
C THR A 184 25.90 10.02 -15.65
N GLY A 185 26.11 11.26 -15.19
CA GLY A 185 26.59 12.38 -16.01
C GLY A 185 25.49 13.30 -16.52
N CYS A 186 24.23 13.13 -16.13
CA CYS A 186 23.17 14.08 -16.43
C CYS A 186 23.45 15.43 -15.78
N LYS A 187 23.20 16.52 -16.50
CA LYS A 187 23.41 17.90 -16.05
C LYS A 187 22.13 18.72 -16.03
N CYS A 188 21.13 18.28 -16.74
CA CYS A 188 19.86 18.95 -16.94
C CYS A 188 18.75 17.97 -16.57
N VAL A 189 18.51 17.81 -15.26
CA VAL A 189 17.55 16.84 -14.72
C VAL A 189 16.21 17.52 -14.47
N ALA A 190 15.15 17.11 -15.17
CA ALA A 190 13.79 17.57 -14.91
C ALA A 190 13.11 16.71 -13.84
N VAL A 191 12.20 17.34 -13.08
CA VAL A 191 11.26 16.65 -12.20
C VAL A 191 9.85 16.79 -12.74
N VAL A 192 9.12 15.68 -12.89
CA VAL A 192 7.78 15.63 -13.49
C VAL A 192 6.78 15.09 -12.49
N GLY A 193 5.71 15.84 -12.26
CA GLY A 193 4.62 15.44 -11.36
C GLY A 193 4.51 16.31 -10.10
N VAL A 194 5.12 17.48 -10.08
CA VAL A 194 5.03 18.42 -8.95
C VAL A 194 3.60 18.96 -8.86
N HIS A 195 3.08 19.04 -7.64
CA HIS A 195 1.77 19.62 -7.36
C HIS A 195 1.92 21.06 -6.86
N PRO A 196 1.37 22.06 -7.58
CA PRO A 196 1.44 23.44 -7.16
C PRO A 196 0.80 23.67 -5.79
N GLY A 197 1.56 24.28 -4.88
CA GLY A 197 1.06 24.66 -3.56
C GLY A 197 0.89 23.50 -2.55
N GLU A 198 1.14 22.27 -2.91
CA GLU A 198 1.16 21.15 -1.96
C GLU A 198 2.34 21.30 -1.00
N LYS A 199 2.05 21.37 0.30
CA LYS A 199 3.08 21.50 1.36
C LYS A 199 3.43 20.18 2.00
N VAL A 200 2.48 19.25 2.06
CA VAL A 200 2.59 17.95 2.69
C VAL A 200 1.93 16.92 1.76
N GLY A 201 2.63 15.84 1.49
CA GLY A 201 2.18 14.79 0.58
C GLY A 201 3.34 14.22 -0.22
N SER A 202 3.08 13.16 -0.95
CA SER A 202 4.14 12.46 -1.70
C SER A 202 4.80 13.36 -2.74
N ALA A 203 4.03 14.25 -3.42
CA ALA A 203 4.58 15.15 -4.43
C ALA A 203 5.53 16.18 -3.82
N ALA A 204 5.12 16.84 -2.74
CA ALA A 204 5.94 17.82 -2.03
C ALA A 204 7.24 17.19 -1.48
N LEU A 205 7.12 16.01 -0.84
CA LEU A 205 8.27 15.33 -0.25
C LEU A 205 9.25 14.81 -1.32
N ARG A 206 8.76 14.26 -2.43
CA ARG A 206 9.61 13.83 -3.54
C ARG A 206 10.26 15.02 -4.24
N TYR A 207 9.54 16.13 -4.39
CA TYR A 207 10.12 17.37 -4.91
C TYR A 207 11.20 17.92 -3.99
N GLN A 208 10.99 17.89 -2.67
CA GLN A 208 12.03 18.25 -1.70
C GLN A 208 13.30 17.41 -1.89
N GLY A 209 13.16 16.08 -2.02
CA GLY A 209 14.31 15.19 -2.26
C GLY A 209 15.07 15.51 -3.56
N TYR A 210 14.35 15.90 -4.62
CA TYR A 210 14.95 16.38 -5.86
C TYR A 210 15.79 17.65 -5.62
N LEU A 211 15.24 18.65 -4.92
CA LEU A 211 15.95 19.90 -4.61
C LEU A 211 17.20 19.66 -3.75
N GLU A 212 17.09 18.85 -2.71
CA GLU A 212 18.23 18.49 -1.85
C GLU A 212 19.36 17.80 -2.64
N ALA A 213 19.01 16.96 -3.62
CA ALA A 213 20.02 16.30 -4.46
C ALA A 213 20.74 17.26 -5.40
N LEU A 214 20.06 18.27 -5.96
CA LEU A 214 20.69 19.33 -6.77
C LEU A 214 21.63 20.18 -5.91
N GLU A 215 21.19 20.59 -4.73
CA GLU A 215 21.98 21.39 -3.79
C GLU A 215 23.28 20.65 -3.39
N GLU A 216 23.17 19.39 -2.99
CA GLU A 216 24.34 18.58 -2.60
C GLU A 216 25.32 18.36 -3.74
N ALA A 217 24.83 18.29 -4.97
CA ALA A 217 25.68 18.16 -6.17
C ALA A 217 26.22 19.49 -6.69
N GLY A 218 25.80 20.63 -6.11
CA GLY A 218 26.18 21.97 -6.57
C GLY A 218 25.62 22.30 -7.98
N VAL A 219 24.50 21.69 -8.36
CA VAL A 219 23.82 21.94 -9.63
C VAL A 219 22.85 23.12 -9.45
N GLU A 220 22.95 24.10 -10.34
CA GLU A 220 22.06 25.27 -10.31
C GLU A 220 20.61 24.87 -10.60
N PHE A 221 19.69 25.35 -9.79
CA PHE A 221 18.26 25.13 -9.96
C PHE A 221 17.74 25.89 -11.18
N ASP A 222 16.98 25.20 -12.06
CA ASP A 222 16.31 25.76 -13.21
C ASP A 222 14.79 25.48 -13.12
N GLU A 223 14.02 26.52 -12.87
CA GLU A 223 12.55 26.43 -12.75
C GLU A 223 11.89 25.83 -14.00
N ARG A 224 12.49 25.96 -15.18
CA ARG A 224 11.96 25.38 -16.43
C ARG A 224 11.96 23.86 -16.44
N LEU A 225 12.75 23.22 -15.56
CA LEU A 225 12.84 21.77 -15.39
C LEU A 225 11.86 21.24 -14.35
N VAL A 226 11.10 22.09 -13.70
CA VAL A 226 10.03 21.73 -12.75
C VAL A 226 8.71 21.61 -13.52
N VAL A 227 8.24 20.38 -13.71
CA VAL A 227 7.06 20.12 -14.53
C VAL A 227 5.88 19.72 -13.64
N GLU A 228 4.92 20.60 -13.60
CA GLU A 228 3.72 20.41 -12.79
C GLU A 228 2.74 19.44 -13.47
N SER A 229 2.06 18.63 -12.65
CA SER A 229 0.99 17.73 -13.10
C SER A 229 -0.05 17.61 -12.00
N GLY A 230 -1.33 17.79 -12.32
CA GLY A 230 -2.42 17.67 -11.34
C GLY A 230 -2.69 16.23 -10.92
N MET A 231 -2.68 15.32 -11.89
CA MET A 231 -2.85 13.86 -11.65
C MET A 231 -1.60 13.13 -12.13
N TRP A 232 -1.41 11.91 -11.62
CA TRP A 232 -0.23 11.11 -11.94
C TRP A 232 -0.55 9.93 -12.88
N HIS A 233 -1.39 10.19 -13.88
CA HIS A 233 -1.72 9.20 -14.90
C HIS A 233 -0.74 9.21 -16.08
N ARG A 234 -0.73 8.12 -16.86
CA ARG A 234 0.12 8.01 -18.07
C ARG A 234 -0.14 9.15 -19.05
N SER A 235 -1.41 9.51 -19.26
CA SER A 235 -1.81 10.63 -20.13
C SER A 235 -1.25 11.97 -19.69
N ASP A 236 -1.13 12.19 -18.37
CA ASP A 236 -0.53 13.40 -17.85
C ASP A 236 0.97 13.44 -18.14
N GLY A 237 1.67 12.33 -17.92
CA GLY A 237 3.08 12.22 -18.28
C GLY A 237 3.33 12.52 -19.76
N VAL A 238 2.49 11.98 -20.67
CA VAL A 238 2.55 12.30 -22.09
C VAL A 238 2.33 13.79 -22.36
N ARG A 239 1.29 14.34 -21.80
CA ARG A 239 0.90 15.74 -21.99
C ARG A 239 1.98 16.72 -21.54
N VAL A 240 2.47 16.54 -20.31
CA VAL A 240 3.41 17.52 -19.73
C VAL A 240 4.82 17.38 -20.33
N MET A 241 5.25 16.16 -20.69
CA MET A 241 6.55 15.96 -21.34
C MET A 241 6.56 16.49 -22.76
N ASN A 242 5.48 16.30 -23.53
CA ASN A 242 5.34 16.93 -24.85
C ASN A 242 5.45 18.47 -24.73
N ALA A 243 4.71 19.07 -23.77
CA ALA A 243 4.76 20.53 -23.56
C ALA A 243 6.17 21.02 -23.23
N LEU A 244 6.91 20.27 -22.41
CA LEU A 244 8.30 20.60 -22.07
C LEU A 244 9.18 20.56 -23.33
N LEU A 245 9.15 19.48 -24.09
CA LEU A 245 9.97 19.32 -25.31
C LEU A 245 9.61 20.33 -26.40
N ASP A 246 8.31 20.60 -26.60
CA ASP A 246 7.81 21.57 -27.57
C ASP A 246 8.22 23.02 -27.19
N SER A 247 8.45 23.30 -25.91
CA SER A 247 8.99 24.60 -25.46
C SER A 247 10.47 24.81 -25.82
N GLY A 248 11.14 23.79 -26.33
CA GLY A 248 12.57 23.79 -26.63
C GLY A 248 13.47 23.44 -25.45
N VAL A 249 12.90 23.10 -24.29
CA VAL A 249 13.67 22.60 -23.13
C VAL A 249 13.82 21.10 -23.24
N VAL A 250 15.05 20.63 -23.45
CA VAL A 250 15.37 19.19 -23.57
C VAL A 250 16.25 18.79 -22.39
N PRO A 251 15.71 18.10 -21.36
CA PRO A 251 16.52 17.56 -20.26
C PRO A 251 17.36 16.36 -20.77
N ASP A 252 18.43 16.04 -20.06
CA ASP A 252 19.20 14.80 -20.25
C ASP A 252 18.87 13.72 -19.21
N GLY A 253 18.08 14.07 -18.18
CA GLY A 253 17.51 13.19 -17.18
C GLY A 253 16.14 13.63 -16.73
N VAL A 254 15.27 12.68 -16.37
CA VAL A 254 13.94 12.94 -15.83
C VAL A 254 13.68 12.07 -14.61
N VAL A 255 13.30 12.71 -13.51
CA VAL A 255 12.69 12.05 -12.34
C VAL A 255 11.18 12.25 -12.43
N ALA A 256 10.46 11.20 -12.79
CA ALA A 256 9.01 11.20 -12.73
C ALA A 256 8.54 10.74 -11.34
N LEU A 257 7.62 11.49 -10.75
CA LEU A 257 7.24 11.28 -9.35
C LEU A 257 6.39 10.01 -9.11
N ASN A 258 5.99 9.29 -10.18
CA ASN A 258 5.56 7.90 -10.10
C ASN A 258 5.81 7.16 -11.42
N ASP A 259 5.64 5.84 -11.44
CA ASP A 259 5.90 4.99 -12.62
C ASP A 259 4.86 5.18 -13.74
N MET A 260 3.63 5.56 -13.42
CA MET A 260 2.62 5.88 -14.43
C MET A 260 3.00 7.12 -15.22
N LEU A 261 3.40 8.20 -14.54
CA LEU A 261 3.96 9.39 -15.18
C LEU A 261 5.20 9.03 -16.00
N ALA A 262 6.13 8.27 -15.40
CA ALA A 262 7.35 7.82 -16.09
C ALA A 262 7.04 7.11 -17.40
N SER A 263 6.06 6.20 -17.41
CA SER A 263 5.61 5.51 -18.63
C SER A 263 5.10 6.49 -19.70
N GLY A 264 4.32 7.50 -19.30
CA GLY A 264 3.86 8.56 -20.20
C GLY A 264 4.99 9.45 -20.69
N VAL A 265 5.92 9.82 -19.81
CA VAL A 265 7.14 10.57 -20.16
C VAL A 265 7.97 9.81 -21.18
N MET A 266 8.23 8.52 -20.98
CA MET A 266 8.97 7.67 -21.92
C MET A 266 8.29 7.62 -23.30
N HIS A 267 6.97 7.48 -23.33
CA HIS A 267 6.20 7.50 -24.55
C HIS A 267 6.39 8.83 -25.31
N ALA A 268 6.26 9.97 -24.63
CA ALA A 268 6.44 11.29 -25.24
C ALA A 268 7.87 11.48 -25.80
N ILE A 269 8.89 11.09 -25.03
CA ILE A 269 10.30 11.13 -25.48
C ILE A 269 10.47 10.34 -26.79
N GLN A 270 9.94 9.13 -26.87
CA GLN A 270 10.02 8.28 -28.06
C GLN A 270 9.27 8.88 -29.26
N MET A 271 8.11 9.50 -29.02
CA MET A 271 7.36 10.19 -30.09
C MET A 271 8.10 11.40 -30.66
N HIS A 272 8.99 12.02 -29.89
CA HIS A 272 9.91 13.07 -30.36
C HIS A 272 11.18 12.51 -31.01
N ASN A 273 11.25 11.19 -31.27
CA ASN A 273 12.41 10.47 -31.83
C ASN A 273 13.69 10.61 -30.97
N LEU A 274 13.53 10.82 -29.67
CA LEU A 274 14.63 10.81 -28.71
C LEU A 274 14.75 9.41 -28.07
N ARG A 275 15.98 9.02 -27.79
CA ARG A 275 16.30 7.67 -27.29
C ARG A 275 16.42 7.65 -25.77
N ILE A 276 15.95 6.58 -25.17
CA ILE A 276 16.09 6.29 -23.75
C ILE A 276 16.98 5.05 -23.60
N PRO A 277 18.11 5.14 -22.89
CA PRO A 277 18.59 6.25 -22.07
C PRO A 277 19.59 7.17 -22.76
N GLU A 278 19.92 6.99 -24.07
CA GLU A 278 21.06 7.64 -24.73
C GLU A 278 20.90 9.17 -24.77
N ASP A 279 19.72 9.66 -25.09
CA ASP A 279 19.44 11.10 -25.16
C ASP A 279 18.85 11.62 -23.84
N ILE A 280 17.88 10.89 -23.27
CA ILE A 280 17.24 11.23 -21.98
C ILE A 280 17.14 9.98 -21.10
N SER A 281 17.74 10.01 -19.91
CA SER A 281 17.55 8.98 -18.88
C SER A 281 16.26 9.23 -18.10
N VAL A 282 15.50 8.19 -17.73
CA VAL A 282 14.23 8.30 -16.98
C VAL A 282 14.26 7.42 -15.75
N ILE A 283 13.88 7.99 -14.60
CA ILE A 283 13.62 7.26 -13.35
C ILE A 283 12.19 7.51 -12.91
N GLY A 284 11.49 6.43 -12.52
CA GLY A 284 10.18 6.48 -11.89
C GLY A 284 10.22 6.31 -10.37
N PHE A 285 9.05 6.22 -9.78
CA PHE A 285 8.84 5.89 -8.38
C PHE A 285 7.66 4.92 -8.27
N ASP A 286 7.67 3.98 -7.32
CA ASP A 286 6.72 2.92 -6.96
C ASP A 286 7.23 1.52 -7.30
N ASN A 287 8.11 1.35 -8.29
CA ASN A 287 8.58 0.05 -8.79
C ASN A 287 7.41 -0.89 -9.11
N SER A 288 6.42 -0.36 -9.84
CA SER A 288 5.25 -1.12 -10.26
C SER A 288 5.65 -2.32 -11.13
N ASP A 289 4.84 -3.39 -11.12
CA ASP A 289 5.15 -4.61 -11.89
C ASP A 289 5.33 -4.34 -13.38
N ASP A 290 4.56 -3.43 -13.96
CA ASP A 290 4.67 -3.00 -15.36
C ASP A 290 6.06 -2.44 -15.71
N SER A 291 6.77 -1.83 -14.76
CA SER A 291 8.02 -1.10 -14.97
C SER A 291 9.13 -1.97 -15.58
N GLN A 292 9.16 -3.24 -15.24
CA GLN A 292 10.14 -4.20 -15.77
C GLN A 292 9.85 -4.62 -17.21
N TYR A 293 8.63 -4.43 -17.70
CA TYR A 293 8.18 -4.83 -19.03
C TYR A 293 8.08 -3.65 -20.01
N LEU A 294 8.37 -2.42 -19.56
CA LEU A 294 8.50 -1.28 -20.47
C LEU A 294 9.71 -1.45 -21.40
N SER A 295 9.74 -0.74 -22.51
CA SER A 295 10.84 -0.77 -23.47
C SER A 295 11.40 0.64 -23.70
N PRO A 296 12.59 0.94 -23.14
CA PRO A 296 13.41 0.14 -22.22
C PRO A 296 12.76 -0.07 -20.87
N ALA A 297 13.17 -1.11 -20.10
CA ALA A 297 12.68 -1.36 -18.76
C ALA A 297 13.02 -0.20 -17.81
N LEU A 298 12.03 0.26 -17.03
CA LEU A 298 12.11 1.48 -16.23
C LEU A 298 12.92 1.26 -14.93
N THR A 299 13.94 2.05 -14.74
CA THR A 299 14.61 2.27 -13.44
C THR A 299 13.63 3.00 -12.52
N SER A 300 13.44 2.50 -11.30
CA SER A 300 12.43 3.05 -10.39
C SER A 300 12.85 2.95 -8.93
N ILE A 301 12.32 3.83 -8.10
CA ILE A 301 12.40 3.73 -6.64
C ILE A 301 11.32 2.78 -6.14
N ALA A 302 11.74 1.73 -5.45
CA ALA A 302 10.87 0.81 -4.72
C ALA A 302 10.61 1.35 -3.31
N PRO A 303 9.37 1.71 -2.94
CA PRO A 303 9.04 2.32 -1.64
C PRO A 303 8.94 1.30 -0.50
N GLY A 304 9.23 0.03 -0.74
CA GLY A 304 9.13 -1.03 0.28
C GLY A 304 7.69 -1.48 0.57
N LEU A 305 6.88 -1.62 -0.47
CA LEU A 305 5.44 -1.83 -0.38
C LEU A 305 5.04 -3.09 0.43
N GLU A 306 5.83 -4.18 0.34
CA GLU A 306 5.64 -5.39 1.14
C GLU A 306 5.80 -5.11 2.65
N ALA A 307 6.75 -4.25 3.01
CA ALA A 307 6.94 -3.85 4.40
C ALA A 307 5.81 -2.93 4.87
N VAL A 308 5.33 -2.02 4.03
CA VAL A 308 4.16 -1.18 4.32
C VAL A 308 2.94 -2.04 4.63
N ALA A 309 2.58 -2.97 3.75
CA ALA A 309 1.44 -3.87 3.93
C ALA A 309 1.57 -4.71 5.19
N ARG A 310 2.71 -5.38 5.38
CA ARG A 310 2.96 -6.25 6.54
C ARG A 310 2.89 -5.49 7.86
N LEU A 311 3.52 -4.31 7.92
CA LEU A 311 3.53 -3.50 9.16
C LEU A 311 2.14 -2.95 9.47
N SER A 312 1.40 -2.47 8.46
CA SER A 312 0.06 -1.92 8.64
C SER A 312 -0.92 -2.99 9.15
N VAL A 313 -0.92 -4.18 8.52
CA VAL A 313 -1.79 -5.29 8.92
C VAL A 313 -1.44 -5.81 10.31
N LYS A 314 -0.13 -5.96 10.60
CA LYS A 314 0.32 -6.40 11.92
C LYS A 314 -0.08 -5.39 13.00
N LEU A 315 0.17 -4.12 12.77
CA LEU A 315 -0.12 -3.06 13.72
C LEU A 315 -1.63 -2.95 13.98
N LEU A 316 -2.45 -3.01 12.93
CA LEU A 316 -3.90 -3.01 13.06
C LEU A 316 -4.39 -4.24 13.86
N LYS A 317 -3.83 -5.43 13.58
CA LYS A 317 -4.18 -6.65 14.32
C LYS A 317 -3.81 -6.57 15.81
N ASP A 318 -2.63 -6.04 16.12
CA ASP A 318 -2.21 -5.84 17.51
C ASP A 318 -3.21 -4.92 18.26
N ARG A 319 -3.70 -3.85 17.60
CA ARG A 319 -4.74 -2.95 18.16
C ARG A 319 -6.09 -3.63 18.34
N ILE A 320 -6.54 -4.39 17.35
CA ILE A 320 -7.79 -5.17 17.42
C ILE A 320 -7.76 -6.17 18.60
N ASP A 321 -6.60 -6.78 18.84
CA ASP A 321 -6.43 -7.76 19.93
C ASP A 321 -6.15 -7.09 21.30
N GLY A 322 -6.02 -5.78 21.36
CA GLY A 322 -5.66 -5.06 22.58
C GLY A 322 -4.24 -5.33 23.07
N VAL A 323 -3.35 -5.74 22.16
CA VAL A 323 -1.95 -6.07 22.45
C VAL A 323 -1.08 -4.85 22.16
N SER A 324 -0.06 -4.60 23.00
CA SER A 324 0.91 -3.55 22.73
C SER A 324 1.76 -3.91 21.50
N PRO A 325 1.94 -2.97 20.52
CA PRO A 325 2.74 -3.22 19.30
C PRO A 325 4.22 -3.52 19.58
N SER A 326 4.73 -3.14 20.74
CA SER A 326 6.10 -3.40 21.18
C SER A 326 6.13 -3.58 22.70
N LYS A 327 7.12 -4.36 23.18
CA LYS A 327 7.34 -4.56 24.61
C LYS A 327 7.69 -3.27 25.38
N ASP A 328 8.24 -2.30 24.65
CA ASP A 328 8.71 -1.03 25.20
C ASP A 328 7.64 0.09 25.14
N LEU A 329 6.47 -0.20 24.53
CA LEU A 329 5.39 0.76 24.36
C LEU A 329 4.20 0.37 25.23
N LYS A 330 3.51 1.37 25.77
CA LYS A 330 2.19 1.14 26.37
C LYS A 330 1.14 0.90 25.27
N PRO A 331 0.05 0.16 25.57
CA PRO A 331 -0.99 -0.13 24.57
C PRO A 331 -1.61 1.13 23.94
N GLU A 332 -1.72 2.22 24.67
CA GLU A 332 -2.28 3.50 24.21
C GLU A 332 -1.32 4.33 23.35
N GLN A 333 -0.01 4.08 23.42
CA GLN A 333 0.98 4.81 22.62
C GLN A 333 0.86 4.46 21.14
N LYS A 334 0.80 5.47 20.30
CA LYS A 334 0.76 5.31 18.84
C LYS A 334 2.16 5.11 18.26
N VAL A 335 2.21 4.44 17.14
CA VAL A 335 3.46 4.04 16.47
C VAL A 335 3.57 4.80 15.16
N PHE A 336 4.67 5.52 14.99
CA PHE A 336 5.09 6.01 13.67
C PHE A 336 6.24 5.13 13.15
N ARG A 337 6.13 4.66 11.91
CA ARG A 337 7.21 3.93 11.22
C ARG A 337 7.39 4.47 9.82
N LYS A 338 8.65 4.70 9.47
CA LYS A 338 9.06 5.06 8.11
C LYS A 338 9.69 3.84 7.45
N VAL A 339 9.18 3.44 6.30
CA VAL A 339 9.67 2.28 5.53
C VAL A 339 10.72 2.76 4.54
N SER A 340 11.85 2.05 4.52
CA SER A 340 12.97 2.40 3.65
C SER A 340 12.66 2.10 2.19
N SER A 341 13.15 3.00 1.32
CA SER A 341 13.09 2.88 -0.13
C SER A 341 14.42 2.36 -0.71
N SER A 342 14.39 1.83 -1.93
CA SER A 342 15.58 1.41 -2.67
C SER A 342 15.47 1.74 -4.15
N LEU A 343 16.62 1.95 -4.82
CA LEU A 343 16.66 2.15 -6.26
C LEU A 343 16.80 0.80 -6.97
N VAL A 344 15.90 0.52 -7.91
CA VAL A 344 15.96 -0.65 -8.79
C VAL A 344 16.41 -0.18 -10.17
N VAL A 345 17.69 -0.38 -10.47
CA VAL A 345 18.30 0.04 -11.73
C VAL A 345 17.91 -0.93 -12.84
N ARG A 346 17.46 -0.36 -13.97
CA ARG A 346 17.10 -1.07 -15.20
C ARG A 346 17.68 -0.35 -16.43
N GLN A 347 17.00 -0.45 -17.57
CA GLN A 347 17.52 -0.01 -18.89
C GLN A 347 17.21 1.45 -19.21
N SER A 348 16.29 2.11 -18.51
CA SER A 348 15.89 3.50 -18.81
C SER A 348 16.89 4.56 -18.33
N THR A 349 18.00 4.15 -17.73
CA THR A 349 19.08 5.03 -17.27
C THR A 349 20.44 4.52 -17.74
N LYS A 350 21.38 5.44 -17.97
CA LYS A 350 22.80 5.12 -18.11
C LYS A 350 23.35 4.56 -16.79
N LEU A 351 24.47 3.86 -16.86
CA LEU A 351 25.22 3.45 -15.67
C LEU A 351 26.16 4.58 -15.23
N PRO A 352 26.44 4.73 -13.93
CA PRO A 352 27.41 5.69 -13.45
C PRO A 352 28.79 5.46 -14.08
N THR A 353 29.44 6.54 -14.49
CA THR A 353 30.73 6.52 -15.20
C THR A 353 31.89 5.97 -14.34
N ASN A 354 31.72 5.91 -13.02
CA ASN A 354 32.69 5.39 -12.05
C ASN A 354 32.43 3.96 -11.57
N SER A 355 31.57 3.19 -12.27
CA SER A 355 31.39 1.75 -12.01
C SER A 355 32.55 0.94 -12.59
N LEU A 356 33.79 1.33 -12.29
CA LEU A 356 34.94 0.44 -12.42
C LEU A 356 35.03 -0.38 -11.13
N VAL A 357 34.47 -1.58 -11.24
CA VAL A 357 34.99 -2.83 -10.65
C VAL A 357 35.33 -2.80 -9.16
N VAL A 358 34.52 -3.42 -8.33
CA VAL A 358 35.04 -4.50 -7.47
C VAL A 358 34.13 -5.71 -7.59
#